data_6c9d797df013638dca07943605b60552
#
_entry.id   6c9d797df013638dca07943605b60552
#
_cell.length_a   1.000
_cell.length_b   1.000
_cell.length_c   1.000
_cell.angle_alpha   90.00
_cell.angle_beta   90.00
_cell.angle_gamma   90.00
#
_symmetry.space_group_name_H-M   'P 1'
#
loop_
_entity.id
_entity.type
_entity.pdbx_description
1 polymer ?
#
loop_
_entity_poly.entity_id
_entity_poly.type
_entity_poly.pdbx_seq_one_letter_code
_entity_poly.pdbx_strand_id
1 'polypeptide(L)'
;SNIRVLAQYDAVSIMLLQQQWDAAIKVLIELKRDEPRHELAVEFPRKLAFAYEQKQDWQQAAKSYADLSKQDKDPKVRQEAMFIASGLFEKIGKDKKAIEFYRDYAHKYEQPFDNRMEARFHLAKLYEKAKDYTRQLFWLRRVVDGDAKADEWRSERSQWLAAWANAKYGDYFAWEFSRRKLRLPIEKSMLKKNDYLS
;
A
#
# COMPACT_ATOMS: atom_id res chain seq x y z
N SER A 1 26.58 0.38 -28.72
CA SER A 1 27.76 1.17 -28.28
C SER A 1 27.38 1.92 -27.03
N ASN A 2 28.26 1.91 -26.03
CA ASN A 2 28.02 2.54 -24.73
C ASN A 2 27.64 4.02 -24.85
N ILE A 3 28.31 4.77 -25.74
CA ILE A 3 28.03 6.20 -26.01
C ILE A 3 26.56 6.41 -26.45
N ARG A 4 26.03 5.52 -27.27
CA ARG A 4 24.62 5.62 -27.72
C ARG A 4 23.65 5.48 -26.54
N VAL A 5 23.90 4.51 -25.65
CA VAL A 5 23.04 4.25 -24.49
C VAL A 5 23.07 5.45 -23.52
N LEU A 6 24.26 5.98 -23.25
CA LEU A 6 24.42 7.17 -22.41
C LEU A 6 23.67 8.38 -23.00
N ALA A 7 23.84 8.65 -24.30
CA ALA A 7 23.14 9.75 -24.97
C ALA A 7 21.60 9.58 -24.93
N GLN A 8 21.10 8.37 -25.16
CA GLN A 8 19.67 8.07 -25.06
C GLN A 8 19.15 8.24 -23.62
N TYR A 9 19.91 7.80 -22.62
CA TYR A 9 19.57 7.94 -21.22
C TYR A 9 19.53 9.41 -20.75
N ASP A 10 20.48 10.22 -21.21
CA ASP A 10 20.50 11.66 -20.97
C ASP A 10 19.31 12.35 -21.64
N ALA A 11 18.99 11.98 -22.88
CA ALA A 11 17.80 12.45 -23.58
C ALA A 11 16.52 12.10 -22.83
N VAL A 12 16.40 10.88 -22.28
CA VAL A 12 15.28 10.50 -21.44
C VAL A 12 15.17 11.40 -20.22
N SER A 13 16.27 11.71 -19.57
CA SER A 13 16.26 12.60 -18.39
C SER A 13 15.74 14.00 -18.73
N ILE A 14 16.12 14.53 -19.90
CA ILE A 14 15.60 15.82 -20.42
C ILE A 14 14.11 15.70 -20.75
N MET A 15 13.68 14.64 -21.42
CA MET A 15 12.27 14.39 -21.75
C MET A 15 11.40 14.33 -20.49
N LEU A 16 11.87 13.67 -19.42
CA LEU A 16 11.17 13.60 -18.14
C LEU A 16 11.03 14.98 -17.49
N LEU A 17 12.09 15.80 -17.51
CA LEU A 17 12.05 17.18 -17.01
C LEU A 17 11.08 18.05 -17.81
N GLN A 18 10.99 17.83 -19.12
CA GLN A 18 10.07 18.54 -20.01
C GLN A 18 8.66 17.95 -20.03
N GLN A 19 8.37 16.95 -19.19
CA GLN A 19 7.08 16.27 -19.10
C GLN A 19 6.65 15.57 -20.40
N GLN A 20 7.62 15.21 -21.24
CA GLN A 20 7.40 14.47 -22.49
C GLN A 20 7.31 12.95 -22.20
N TRP A 21 6.29 12.55 -21.41
CA TRP A 21 6.17 11.21 -20.86
C TRP A 21 6.16 10.12 -21.92
N ASP A 22 5.40 10.28 -22.99
CA ASP A 22 5.29 9.27 -24.06
C ASP A 22 6.61 9.04 -24.78
N ALA A 23 7.35 10.12 -25.07
CA ALA A 23 8.66 10.02 -25.70
C ALA A 23 9.66 9.31 -24.79
N ALA A 24 9.70 9.69 -23.50
CA ALA A 24 10.56 9.05 -22.50
C ALA A 24 10.23 7.57 -22.33
N ILE A 25 8.94 7.20 -22.22
CA ILE A 25 8.49 5.81 -22.09
C ILE A 25 8.94 4.98 -23.28
N LYS A 26 8.78 5.48 -24.51
CA LYS A 26 9.20 4.78 -25.74
C LYS A 26 10.68 4.45 -25.70
N VAL A 27 11.53 5.45 -25.44
CA VAL A 27 12.98 5.26 -25.39
C VAL A 27 13.39 4.31 -24.26
N LEU A 28 12.75 4.41 -23.06
CA LEU A 28 13.03 3.52 -21.94
C LEU A 28 12.66 2.06 -22.24
N ILE A 29 11.56 1.83 -22.95
CA ILE A 29 11.16 0.47 -23.36
C ILE A 29 12.21 -0.12 -24.32
N GLU A 30 12.66 0.67 -25.28
CA GLU A 30 13.71 0.28 -26.24
C GLU A 30 15.02 -0.03 -25.50
N LEU A 31 15.49 0.86 -24.62
CA LEU A 31 16.69 0.65 -23.81
C LEU A 31 16.60 -0.60 -22.94
N LYS A 32 15.48 -0.83 -22.27
CA LYS A 32 15.26 -2.01 -21.44
C LYS A 32 15.31 -3.31 -22.24
N ARG A 33 14.80 -3.31 -23.46
CA ARG A 33 14.78 -4.46 -24.36
C ARG A 33 16.16 -4.75 -24.96
N ASP A 34 16.83 -3.69 -25.46
CA ASP A 34 18.00 -3.83 -26.30
C ASP A 34 19.31 -3.87 -25.50
N GLU A 35 19.31 -3.30 -24.29
CA GLU A 35 20.52 -3.14 -23.49
C GLU A 35 20.34 -3.65 -22.04
N PRO A 36 19.83 -4.88 -21.82
CA PRO A 36 19.48 -5.39 -20.47
C PRO A 36 20.71 -5.64 -19.58
N ARG A 37 21.91 -5.64 -20.13
CA ARG A 37 23.17 -5.88 -19.41
C ARG A 37 24.00 -4.61 -19.21
N HIS A 38 23.51 -3.46 -19.68
CA HIS A 38 24.20 -2.20 -19.51
C HIS A 38 24.25 -1.81 -18.02
N GLU A 39 25.26 -1.05 -17.59
CA GLU A 39 25.40 -0.60 -16.19
C GLU A 39 24.18 0.22 -15.72
N LEU A 40 23.56 0.99 -16.63
CA LEU A 40 22.33 1.75 -16.36
C LEU A 40 21.04 0.93 -16.45
N ALA A 41 21.10 -0.37 -16.76
CA ALA A 41 19.91 -1.18 -16.97
C ALA A 41 19.00 -1.26 -15.73
N VAL A 42 19.56 -1.07 -14.54
CA VAL A 42 18.81 -0.99 -13.28
C VAL A 42 17.95 0.27 -13.20
N GLU A 43 18.35 1.35 -13.84
CA GLU A 43 17.64 2.64 -13.81
C GLU A 43 16.45 2.69 -14.80
N PHE A 44 16.49 1.93 -15.88
CA PHE A 44 15.42 1.97 -16.90
C PHE A 44 14.04 1.61 -16.34
N PRO A 45 13.88 0.49 -15.59
CA PRO A 45 12.60 0.16 -14.95
C PRO A 45 12.14 1.22 -13.94
N ARG A 46 13.06 1.84 -13.19
CA ARG A 46 12.76 2.88 -12.19
C ARG A 46 12.19 4.12 -12.87
N LYS A 47 12.89 4.65 -13.90
CA LYS A 47 12.42 5.79 -14.68
C LYS A 47 11.12 5.50 -15.43
N LEU A 48 10.93 4.26 -15.91
CA LEU A 48 9.72 3.83 -16.60
C LEU A 48 8.49 3.84 -15.65
N ALA A 49 8.64 3.31 -14.43
CA ALA A 49 7.59 3.33 -13.43
C ALA A 49 7.20 4.77 -13.07
N PHE A 50 8.18 5.64 -12.87
CA PHE A 50 7.97 7.07 -12.63
C PHE A 50 7.25 7.76 -13.80
N ALA A 51 7.70 7.51 -15.04
CA ALA A 51 7.09 8.12 -16.22
C ALA A 51 5.61 7.73 -16.39
N TYR A 52 5.26 6.45 -16.16
CA TYR A 52 3.87 5.99 -16.18
C TYR A 52 3.04 6.66 -15.08
N GLU A 53 3.60 6.81 -13.88
CA GLU A 53 2.93 7.47 -12.77
C GLU A 53 2.65 8.93 -13.08
N GLN A 54 3.65 9.69 -13.57
CA GLN A 54 3.51 11.08 -13.93
C GLN A 54 2.53 11.30 -15.10
N LYS A 55 2.53 10.39 -16.07
CA LYS A 55 1.54 10.35 -17.16
C LYS A 55 0.13 10.00 -16.67
N GLN A 56 -0.03 9.54 -15.44
CA GLN A 56 -1.26 9.03 -14.86
C GLN A 56 -1.76 7.72 -15.53
N ASP A 57 -0.88 6.98 -16.19
CA ASP A 57 -1.18 5.61 -16.61
C ASP A 57 -1.05 4.67 -15.40
N TRP A 58 -2.04 4.78 -14.51
CA TRP A 58 -2.05 4.09 -13.21
C TRP A 58 -1.93 2.58 -13.34
N GLN A 59 -2.42 2.02 -14.44
CA GLN A 59 -2.35 0.58 -14.68
C GLN A 59 -0.95 0.12 -14.99
N GLN A 60 -0.22 0.83 -15.86
CA GLN A 60 1.17 0.52 -16.19
C GLN A 60 2.09 0.89 -15.03
N ALA A 61 1.84 2.01 -14.35
CA ALA A 61 2.56 2.38 -13.14
C ALA A 61 2.47 1.28 -12.07
N ALA A 62 1.25 0.80 -11.75
CA ALA A 62 1.05 -0.26 -10.77
C ALA A 62 1.81 -1.54 -11.11
N LYS A 63 1.82 -1.94 -12.38
CA LYS A 63 2.60 -3.10 -12.84
C LYS A 63 4.11 -2.85 -12.69
N SER A 64 4.59 -1.70 -13.15
CA SER A 64 6.02 -1.37 -13.12
C SER A 64 6.56 -1.31 -11.68
N TYR A 65 5.83 -0.68 -10.76
CA TYR A 65 6.20 -0.67 -9.34
C TYR A 65 6.09 -2.06 -8.69
N ALA A 66 5.10 -2.88 -9.08
CA ALA A 66 5.01 -4.26 -8.61
C ALA A 66 6.21 -5.11 -9.08
N ASP A 67 6.69 -4.91 -10.30
CA ASP A 67 7.89 -5.57 -10.81
C ASP A 67 9.15 -5.10 -10.09
N LEU A 68 9.30 -3.78 -9.88
CA LEU A 68 10.41 -3.19 -9.10
C LEU A 68 10.46 -3.77 -7.68
N SER A 69 9.31 -3.92 -7.03
CA SER A 69 9.23 -4.44 -5.65
C SER A 69 9.77 -5.86 -5.51
N LYS A 70 9.85 -6.60 -6.62
CA LYS A 70 10.33 -7.98 -6.66
C LYS A 70 11.75 -8.11 -7.20
N GLN A 71 12.11 -7.29 -8.17
CA GLN A 71 13.29 -7.52 -9.03
C GLN A 71 14.41 -6.50 -8.82
N ASP A 72 14.14 -5.33 -8.25
CA ASP A 72 15.19 -4.33 -8.05
C ASP A 72 16.26 -4.85 -7.10
N LYS A 73 17.51 -4.49 -7.38
CA LYS A 73 18.67 -4.91 -6.57
C LYS A 73 18.69 -4.22 -5.20
N ASP A 74 18.24 -2.97 -5.14
CA ASP A 74 18.21 -2.17 -3.93
C ASP A 74 17.00 -2.53 -3.05
N PRO A 75 17.21 -2.99 -1.80
CA PRO A 75 16.13 -3.31 -0.88
C PRO A 75 15.22 -2.12 -0.56
N LYS A 76 15.76 -0.89 -0.53
CA LYS A 76 14.98 0.33 -0.27
C LYS A 76 14.03 0.61 -1.43
N VAL A 77 14.53 0.49 -2.67
CA VAL A 77 13.68 0.65 -3.86
C VAL A 77 12.58 -0.41 -3.89
N ARG A 78 12.91 -1.67 -3.56
CA ARG A 78 11.87 -2.72 -3.46
C ARG A 78 10.79 -2.40 -2.44
N GLN A 79 11.19 -1.85 -1.30
CA GLN A 79 10.26 -1.46 -0.23
C GLN A 79 9.34 -0.32 -0.67
N GLU A 80 9.91 0.77 -1.17
CA GLU A 80 9.15 1.93 -1.67
C GLU A 80 8.21 1.53 -2.81
N ALA A 81 8.72 0.78 -3.77
CA ALA A 81 7.94 0.30 -4.90
C ALA A 81 6.76 -0.58 -4.48
N MET A 82 6.92 -1.42 -3.44
CA MET A 82 5.83 -2.24 -2.91
C MET A 82 4.72 -1.37 -2.32
N PHE A 83 5.07 -0.34 -1.57
CA PHE A 83 4.09 0.58 -0.97
C PHE A 83 3.34 1.38 -2.05
N ILE A 84 4.07 1.93 -3.03
CA ILE A 84 3.48 2.67 -4.16
C ILE A 84 2.56 1.75 -4.97
N ALA A 85 3.00 0.54 -5.29
CA ALA A 85 2.18 -0.44 -6.03
C ALA A 85 0.88 -0.76 -5.31
N SER A 86 0.90 -0.88 -3.96
CA SER A 86 -0.29 -1.11 -3.15
C SER A 86 -1.35 -0.04 -3.38
N GLY A 87 -0.95 1.24 -3.25
CA GLY A 87 -1.84 2.39 -3.44
C GLY A 87 -2.35 2.52 -4.87
N LEU A 88 -1.51 2.23 -5.85
CA LEU A 88 -1.90 2.26 -7.27
C LEU A 88 -2.90 1.15 -7.60
N PHE A 89 -2.72 -0.08 -7.06
CA PHE A 89 -3.71 -1.15 -7.24
C PHE A 89 -5.05 -0.80 -6.59
N GLU A 90 -5.05 -0.17 -5.40
CA GLU A 90 -6.27 0.33 -4.77
C GLU A 90 -6.93 1.41 -5.63
N LYS A 91 -6.15 2.38 -6.11
CA LYS A 91 -6.62 3.48 -6.97
C LYS A 91 -7.32 3.00 -8.24
N ILE A 92 -6.84 1.93 -8.86
CA ILE A 92 -7.44 1.35 -10.07
C ILE A 92 -8.49 0.26 -9.77
N GLY A 93 -8.93 0.12 -8.51
CA GLY A 93 -9.96 -0.82 -8.09
C GLY A 93 -9.55 -2.29 -8.12
N LYS A 94 -8.26 -2.60 -8.18
CA LYS A 94 -7.75 -3.98 -8.09
C LYS A 94 -7.54 -4.38 -6.62
N ASP A 95 -8.63 -4.33 -5.85
CA ASP A 95 -8.63 -4.50 -4.39
C ASP A 95 -7.90 -5.76 -3.91
N LYS A 96 -8.06 -6.89 -4.62
CA LYS A 96 -7.36 -8.15 -4.26
C LYS A 96 -5.83 -8.00 -4.31
N LYS A 97 -5.32 -7.30 -5.35
CA LYS A 97 -3.88 -7.03 -5.46
C LYS A 97 -3.42 -6.00 -4.45
N ALA A 98 -4.22 -4.96 -4.22
CA ALA A 98 -3.92 -3.97 -3.18
C ALA A 98 -3.80 -4.65 -1.81
N ILE A 99 -4.72 -5.53 -1.44
CA ILE A 99 -4.69 -6.30 -0.19
C ILE A 99 -3.42 -7.16 -0.11
N GLU A 100 -3.05 -7.87 -1.19
CA GLU A 100 -1.84 -8.68 -1.24
C GLU A 100 -0.60 -7.84 -0.93
N PHE A 101 -0.42 -6.74 -1.66
CA PHE A 101 0.76 -5.88 -1.53
C PHE A 101 0.82 -5.14 -0.20
N TYR A 102 -0.29 -4.56 0.29
CA TYR A 102 -0.32 -3.92 1.61
C TYR A 102 -0.06 -4.91 2.74
N ARG A 103 -0.61 -6.12 2.66
CA ARG A 103 -0.38 -7.17 3.66
C ARG A 103 1.08 -7.58 3.69
N ASP A 104 1.68 -7.83 2.53
CA ASP A 104 3.08 -8.22 2.43
C ASP A 104 3.98 -7.10 2.94
N TYR A 105 3.66 -5.82 2.64
CA TYR A 105 4.36 -4.66 3.18
C TYR A 105 4.27 -4.59 4.70
N ALA A 106 3.06 -4.66 5.25
CA ALA A 106 2.81 -4.55 6.69
C ALA A 106 3.48 -5.66 7.51
N HIS A 107 3.70 -6.84 6.92
CA HIS A 107 4.39 -7.96 7.56
C HIS A 107 5.91 -7.89 7.39
N LYS A 108 6.39 -7.45 6.24
CA LYS A 108 7.81 -7.51 5.90
C LYS A 108 8.62 -6.33 6.44
N TYR A 109 8.02 -5.15 6.49
CA TYR A 109 8.74 -3.92 6.80
C TYR A 109 8.23 -3.28 8.10
N GLU A 110 9.18 -3.05 9.02
CA GLU A 110 8.88 -2.34 10.28
C GLU A 110 9.00 -0.84 10.13
N GLN A 111 9.91 -0.39 9.28
CA GLN A 111 10.18 1.01 8.97
C GLN A 111 9.99 1.27 7.45
N PRO A 112 9.60 2.47 7.01
CA PRO A 112 9.13 3.58 7.85
C PRO A 112 7.83 3.23 8.60
N PHE A 113 7.78 3.62 9.87
CA PHE A 113 6.66 3.28 10.76
C PHE A 113 5.31 3.76 10.21
N ASP A 114 5.24 5.02 9.73
CA ASP A 114 4.01 5.59 9.20
C ASP A 114 3.50 4.83 7.97
N ASN A 115 4.39 4.41 7.07
CA ASN A 115 3.99 3.61 5.91
C ASN A 115 3.42 2.24 6.32
N ARG A 116 3.98 1.63 7.37
CA ARG A 116 3.44 0.37 7.93
C ARG A 116 2.06 0.58 8.52
N MET A 117 1.85 1.70 9.23
CA MET A 117 0.56 2.06 9.81
C MET A 117 -0.48 2.35 8.72
N GLU A 118 -0.09 3.08 7.66
CA GLU A 118 -0.94 3.30 6.49
C GLU A 118 -1.33 1.98 5.80
N ALA A 119 -0.38 1.08 5.61
CA ALA A 119 -0.68 -0.22 5.01
C ALA A 119 -1.74 -1.00 5.80
N ARG A 120 -1.65 -1.00 7.14
CA ARG A 120 -2.65 -1.63 8.03
C ARG A 120 -4.00 -0.95 7.94
N PHE A 121 -4.03 0.37 7.89
CA PHE A 121 -5.24 1.19 7.73
C PHE A 121 -5.95 0.88 6.40
N HIS A 122 -5.21 0.87 5.28
CA HIS A 122 -5.77 0.53 3.97
C HIS A 122 -6.30 -0.90 3.93
N LEU A 123 -5.62 -1.86 4.59
CA LEU A 123 -6.13 -3.22 4.73
C LEU A 123 -7.47 -3.26 5.47
N ALA A 124 -7.59 -2.53 6.59
CA ALA A 124 -8.86 -2.46 7.33
C ALA A 124 -9.98 -1.90 6.44
N LYS A 125 -9.73 -0.83 5.68
CA LYS A 125 -10.70 -0.24 4.74
C LYS A 125 -11.08 -1.20 3.60
N LEU A 126 -10.11 -1.88 3.02
CA LEU A 126 -10.36 -2.81 1.92
C LEU A 126 -11.17 -4.02 2.38
N TYR A 127 -10.92 -4.53 3.59
CA TYR A 127 -11.73 -5.60 4.18
C TYR A 127 -13.13 -5.11 4.60
N GLU A 128 -13.28 -3.86 5.05
CA GLU A 128 -14.60 -3.23 5.26
C GLU A 128 -15.40 -3.21 3.95
N LYS A 129 -14.79 -2.73 2.86
CA LYS A 129 -15.38 -2.72 1.52
C LYS A 129 -15.79 -4.12 1.05
N ALA A 130 -14.97 -5.12 1.36
CA ALA A 130 -15.25 -6.53 1.05
C ALA A 130 -16.27 -7.18 2.00
N LYS A 131 -16.74 -6.48 3.04
CA LYS A 131 -17.61 -6.99 4.12
C LYS A 131 -17.01 -8.18 4.88
N ASP A 132 -15.68 -8.27 4.90
CA ASP A 132 -14.93 -9.26 5.69
C ASP A 132 -14.58 -8.64 7.05
N TYR A 133 -15.57 -8.62 7.92
CA TYR A 133 -15.45 -7.99 9.24
C TYR A 133 -14.40 -8.66 10.14
N THR A 134 -14.19 -9.95 9.99
CA THR A 134 -13.16 -10.67 10.76
C THR A 134 -11.76 -10.14 10.46
N ARG A 135 -11.42 -10.00 9.18
CA ARG A 135 -10.12 -9.44 8.78
C ARG A 135 -10.04 -7.94 8.99
N GLN A 136 -11.16 -7.21 8.83
CA GLN A 136 -11.22 -5.79 9.16
C GLN A 136 -10.83 -5.57 10.62
N LEU A 137 -11.48 -6.26 11.58
CA LEU A 137 -11.20 -6.14 13.02
C LEU A 137 -9.76 -6.50 13.37
N PHE A 138 -9.23 -7.56 12.73
CA PHE A 138 -7.82 -7.92 12.90
C PHE A 138 -6.88 -6.75 12.56
N TRP A 139 -7.10 -6.07 11.42
CA TRP A 139 -6.23 -4.98 10.99
C TRP A 139 -6.49 -3.69 11.78
N LEU A 140 -7.73 -3.39 12.16
CA LEU A 140 -8.03 -2.27 13.08
C LEU A 140 -7.26 -2.43 14.40
N ARG A 141 -7.28 -3.62 14.99
CA ARG A 141 -6.51 -3.90 16.21
C ARG A 141 -5.00 -3.70 15.99
N ARG A 142 -4.47 -4.14 14.84
CA ARG A 142 -3.05 -3.94 14.49
C ARG A 142 -2.67 -2.47 14.34
N VAL A 143 -3.60 -1.60 13.96
CA VAL A 143 -3.40 -0.16 13.92
C VAL A 143 -3.34 0.39 15.35
N VAL A 144 -4.31 0.06 16.20
CA VAL A 144 -4.36 0.53 17.61
C VAL A 144 -3.14 0.05 18.40
N ASP A 145 -2.86 -1.26 18.36
CA ASP A 145 -1.72 -1.83 19.08
C ASP A 145 -0.39 -1.28 18.57
N GLY A 146 -0.31 -0.97 17.27
CA GLY A 146 0.88 -0.40 16.65
C GLY A 146 1.21 0.99 17.17
N ASP A 147 0.21 1.89 17.25
CA ASP A 147 0.39 3.23 17.79
C ASP A 147 0.70 3.18 19.30
N ALA A 148 -0.02 2.34 20.06
CA ALA A 148 0.18 2.21 21.50
C ALA A 148 1.59 1.71 21.89
N LYS A 149 2.27 0.97 21.00
CA LYS A 149 3.61 0.40 21.21
C LYS A 149 4.71 1.13 20.43
N ALA A 150 4.40 2.29 19.84
CA ALA A 150 5.31 2.97 18.95
C ALA A 150 6.41 3.75 19.67
N ASP A 151 6.22 4.07 20.95
CA ASP A 151 7.15 4.87 21.75
C ASP A 151 7.64 6.12 20.98
N GLU A 152 8.95 6.19 20.70
CA GLU A 152 9.58 7.30 19.98
C GLU A 152 9.15 7.43 18.50
N TRP A 153 8.59 6.38 17.89
CA TRP A 153 8.12 6.37 16.51
C TRP A 153 6.68 6.87 16.36
N ARG A 154 6.03 7.19 17.49
CA ARG A 154 4.65 7.64 17.50
C ARG A 154 4.53 9.01 16.86
N SER A 155 3.75 9.10 15.77
CA SER A 155 3.51 10.33 15.01
C SER A 155 2.08 10.83 15.19
N GLU A 156 1.83 12.10 14.84
CA GLU A 156 0.45 12.63 14.75
C GLU A 156 -0.39 11.79 13.79
N ARG A 157 0.23 11.31 12.71
CA ARG A 157 -0.45 10.47 11.73
C ARG A 157 -0.84 9.11 12.32
N SER A 158 0.06 8.45 13.04
CA SER A 158 -0.25 7.17 13.68
C SER A 158 -1.33 7.30 14.74
N GLN A 159 -1.34 8.39 15.52
CA GLN A 159 -2.37 8.71 16.50
C GLN A 159 -3.74 8.89 15.84
N TRP A 160 -3.78 9.62 14.71
CA TRP A 160 -5.02 9.79 13.96
C TRP A 160 -5.56 8.45 13.44
N LEU A 161 -4.68 7.63 12.88
CA LEU A 161 -5.03 6.28 12.38
C LEU A 161 -5.57 5.40 13.50
N ALA A 162 -4.96 5.45 14.69
CA ALA A 162 -5.40 4.69 15.85
C ALA A 162 -6.76 5.18 16.38
N ALA A 163 -6.97 6.50 16.43
CA ALA A 163 -8.27 7.08 16.81
C ALA A 163 -9.38 6.65 15.83
N TRP A 164 -9.11 6.72 14.53
CA TRP A 164 -10.03 6.24 13.51
C TRP A 164 -10.34 4.74 13.67
N ALA A 165 -9.31 3.91 13.91
CA ALA A 165 -9.47 2.48 14.09
C ALA A 165 -10.30 2.13 15.34
N ASN A 166 -10.09 2.86 16.45
CA ASN A 166 -10.88 2.71 17.66
C ASN A 166 -12.36 3.07 17.44
N ALA A 167 -12.64 4.16 16.71
CA ALA A 167 -14.01 4.53 16.36
C ALA A 167 -14.71 3.43 15.55
N LYS A 168 -14.03 2.89 14.53
CA LYS A 168 -14.54 1.77 13.71
C LYS A 168 -14.75 0.49 14.51
N TYR A 169 -13.90 0.24 15.49
CA TYR A 169 -14.05 -0.88 16.42
C TYR A 169 -15.31 -0.72 17.26
N GLY A 170 -15.51 0.48 17.82
CA GLY A 170 -16.72 0.82 18.60
C GLY A 170 -18.00 0.68 17.77
N ASP A 171 -18.01 1.20 16.54
CA ASP A 171 -19.16 1.09 15.62
C ASP A 171 -19.54 -0.38 15.36
N TYR A 172 -18.56 -1.25 15.14
CA TYR A 172 -18.80 -2.66 14.91
C TYR A 172 -19.45 -3.34 16.13
N PHE A 173 -18.93 -3.10 17.34
CA PHE A 173 -19.47 -3.71 18.54
C PHE A 173 -20.84 -3.12 18.93
N ALA A 174 -21.07 -1.83 18.70
CA ALA A 174 -22.38 -1.21 18.86
C ALA A 174 -23.42 -1.86 17.92
N TRP A 175 -23.03 -2.10 16.67
CA TRP A 175 -23.89 -2.79 15.71
C TRP A 175 -24.16 -4.25 16.12
N GLU A 176 -23.14 -5.02 16.50
CA GLU A 176 -23.31 -6.39 17.00
C GLU A 176 -24.21 -6.42 18.24
N PHE A 177 -24.02 -5.49 19.16
CA PHE A 177 -24.86 -5.35 20.35
C PHE A 177 -26.32 -5.07 19.97
N SER A 178 -26.59 -4.16 19.04
CA SER A 178 -27.94 -3.80 18.62
C SER A 178 -28.70 -4.94 17.97
N ARG A 179 -28.01 -5.82 17.23
CA ARG A 179 -28.60 -7.00 16.57
C ARG A 179 -29.03 -8.11 17.51
N ARG A 180 -28.44 -8.18 18.69
CA ARG A 180 -28.72 -9.27 19.62
C ARG A 180 -30.04 -9.02 20.34
N LYS A 181 -31.02 -9.84 20.03
CA LYS A 181 -32.30 -9.84 20.76
C LYS A 181 -32.10 -10.50 22.11
N LEU A 182 -32.63 -9.86 23.16
CA LEU A 182 -32.75 -10.46 24.47
C LEU A 182 -33.73 -11.64 24.39
N ARG A 183 -33.34 -12.79 24.92
CA ARG A 183 -34.16 -14.00 25.03
C ARG A 183 -34.25 -14.41 26.48
N LEU A 184 -35.33 -15.09 26.84
CA LEU A 184 -35.44 -15.68 28.21
C LEU A 184 -34.51 -16.88 28.37
N PRO A 185 -33.87 -17.06 29.53
CA PRO A 185 -33.91 -16.11 30.65
C PRO A 185 -33.07 -14.87 30.37
N ILE A 186 -33.62 -13.71 30.73
CA ILE A 186 -33.05 -12.38 30.41
C ILE A 186 -31.62 -12.22 30.93
N GLU A 187 -31.32 -12.68 32.13
CA GLU A 187 -30.01 -12.61 32.78
C GLU A 187 -28.90 -13.25 31.91
N LYS A 188 -29.10 -14.43 31.36
CA LYS A 188 -28.14 -15.09 30.47
C LYS A 188 -27.98 -14.35 29.13
N SER A 189 -29.04 -13.73 28.64
CA SER A 189 -29.02 -12.94 27.42
C SER A 189 -28.32 -11.60 27.61
N MET A 190 -28.46 -11.00 28.81
CA MET A 190 -27.77 -9.74 29.19
C MET A 190 -26.27 -9.98 29.37
N LEU A 191 -25.84 -11.06 30.02
CA LEU A 191 -24.43 -11.41 30.16
C LEU A 191 -23.76 -11.53 28.79
N LYS A 192 -24.35 -12.29 27.86
CA LYS A 192 -23.83 -12.44 26.48
C LYS A 192 -23.83 -11.10 25.72
N LYS A 193 -24.73 -10.18 26.05
CA LYS A 193 -24.81 -8.88 25.40
C LYS A 193 -23.75 -7.90 25.94
N ASN A 194 -23.44 -7.99 27.22
CA ASN A 194 -22.43 -7.18 27.88
C ASN A 194 -21.00 -7.55 27.48
N ASP A 195 -20.73 -8.82 27.09
CA ASP A 195 -19.42 -9.26 26.58
C ASP A 195 -18.95 -8.49 25.32
N TYR A 196 -19.84 -7.71 24.68
CA TYR A 196 -19.51 -6.86 23.53
C TYR A 196 -19.27 -5.39 23.91
N LEU A 197 -19.43 -5.04 25.19
CA LEU A 197 -19.23 -3.68 25.72
C LEU A 197 -17.95 -3.58 26.57
N SER A 198 -17.35 -4.72 26.91
CA SER A 198 -16.08 -4.83 27.64
C SER A 198 -14.89 -5.00 26.67
#